data_4207d1f3c7f05d4ee7b579659336f83e
#
_entry.id   4207d1f3c7f05d4ee7b579659336f83e
#
_cell.length_a   1.000
_cell.length_b   1.000
_cell.length_c   1.000
_cell.angle_alpha   90.00
_cell.angle_beta   90.00
_cell.angle_gamma   90.00
#
_symmetry.space_group_name_H-M   'P 1'
#
loop_
_entity.id
_entity.type
_entity.pdbx_description
1 polymer ?
#
loop_
_entity_poly.entity_id
_entity_poly.type
_entity_poly.pdbx_seq_one_letter_code
_entity_poly.pdbx_strand_id
1 'polypeptide(L)'
;MKKDRLIAAAVIGLMLCLCAVGITRAQEPAGSGVPAHLLVTVEPRHGSNVPVINREDVMVYEGHDRDTVTEWVPAQGDRAALELFILLDDGSSISLGSQLEDIRQFMSAQPASTKIGVAYMEDGTAHVEQNLTSDHAQATKALRLPKGIGGINASPYFSLSDLVKRWPASEARREVLMVSDGIDRYYGSGDLEDPYLTEAIDNAVRAGIVVSAIYTPGVGHFGHSYWQTYWGQIYLSQLAEMTGGEAYYIGFTGAPVSFSPYLDELQHRLTHQYWLTFLAKPPKKAGWQKVRLATEVPNVDLISAGRVYLPAAQ
;
A
#
# COMPACT_ATOMS: atom_id res chain seq x y z
N MET A 1 -36.31 48.97 56.31
CA MET A 1 -35.41 49.38 55.18
C MET A 1 -33.96 48.88 55.25
N LYS A 2 -33.39 48.46 56.36
CA LYS A 2 -31.99 47.91 56.39
C LYS A 2 -31.86 46.41 56.19
N LYS A 3 -32.95 45.60 56.44
CA LYS A 3 -32.95 44.15 56.27
C LYS A 3 -33.09 43.72 54.79
N ASP A 4 -33.82 44.47 54.00
CA ASP A 4 -34.08 44.11 52.62
C ASP A 4 -32.86 44.35 51.69
N ARG A 5 -31.96 45.24 52.07
CA ARG A 5 -30.68 45.51 51.34
C ARG A 5 -29.65 44.40 51.58
N LEU A 6 -29.67 43.73 52.71
CA LEU A 6 -28.75 42.62 53.01
C LEU A 6 -29.12 41.33 52.27
N ILE A 7 -30.40 41.07 52.05
CA ILE A 7 -30.88 39.90 51.32
C ILE A 7 -30.59 40.07 49.83
N ALA A 8 -30.76 41.27 49.27
CA ALA A 8 -30.44 41.54 47.88
C ALA A 8 -28.95 41.40 47.56
N ALA A 9 -28.04 41.79 48.48
CA ALA A 9 -26.60 41.63 48.33
C ALA A 9 -26.13 40.15 48.39
N ALA A 10 -26.81 39.32 49.22
CA ALA A 10 -26.51 37.89 49.35
C ALA A 10 -26.95 37.09 48.10
N VAL A 11 -28.09 37.46 47.47
CA VAL A 11 -28.59 36.78 46.27
C VAL A 11 -27.75 37.13 45.03
N ILE A 12 -27.28 38.38 44.90
CA ILE A 12 -26.38 38.79 43.80
C ILE A 12 -24.99 38.14 43.96
N GLY A 13 -24.47 37.98 45.18
CA GLY A 13 -23.24 37.26 45.43
C GLY A 13 -23.29 35.77 45.13
N LEU A 14 -24.44 35.11 45.32
CA LEU A 14 -24.64 33.70 45.04
C LEU A 14 -24.83 33.44 43.50
N MET A 15 -25.39 34.41 42.77
CA MET A 15 -25.59 34.28 41.33
C MET A 15 -24.31 34.54 40.51
N LEU A 16 -23.34 35.29 41.04
CA LEU A 16 -22.04 35.52 40.42
C LEU A 16 -21.04 34.38 40.65
N CYS A 17 -21.24 33.53 41.68
CA CYS A 17 -20.42 32.33 41.88
C CYS A 17 -20.82 31.11 41.03
N LEU A 18 -22.04 31.09 40.42
CA LEU A 18 -22.49 29.97 39.59
C LEU A 18 -22.08 30.09 38.10
N CYS A 19 -21.52 31.21 37.68
CA CYS A 19 -21.04 31.38 36.27
C CYS A 19 -19.57 31.06 36.05
N ALA A 20 -18.85 30.59 37.07
CA ALA A 20 -17.40 30.24 36.94
C ALA A 20 -17.13 28.75 36.99
N VAL A 21 -18.15 27.90 36.72
CA VAL A 21 -17.85 26.52 36.30
C VAL A 21 -17.47 26.60 34.84
N GLY A 22 -16.25 27.07 34.57
CA GLY A 22 -15.60 26.91 33.31
C GLY A 22 -15.61 25.43 32.98
N ILE A 23 -16.23 25.08 31.86
CA ILE A 23 -16.06 23.76 31.25
C ILE A 23 -14.57 23.70 30.91
N THR A 24 -13.77 23.24 31.89
CA THR A 24 -12.45 22.72 31.59
C THR A 24 -12.72 21.51 30.72
N ARG A 25 -12.75 21.69 29.41
CA ARG A 25 -12.48 20.59 28.49
C ARG A 25 -11.19 19.99 29.00
N ALA A 26 -11.29 18.81 29.59
CA ALA A 26 -10.12 18.02 29.87
C ALA A 26 -9.36 17.91 28.56
N GLN A 27 -8.25 18.60 28.45
CA GLN A 27 -7.29 18.45 27.39
C GLN A 27 -6.80 17.03 27.57
N GLU A 28 -7.28 16.09 26.73
CA GLU A 28 -6.73 14.73 26.73
C GLU A 28 -5.22 14.86 26.68
N PRO A 29 -4.49 14.10 27.52
CA PRO A 29 -3.04 14.17 27.52
C PRO A 29 -2.55 13.85 26.11
N ALA A 30 -1.92 14.81 25.45
CA ALA A 30 -1.26 14.62 24.19
C ALA A 30 -0.27 13.46 24.36
N GLY A 31 -0.54 12.28 23.76
CA GLY A 31 0.46 11.25 23.64
C GLY A 31 0.13 9.83 24.12
N SER A 32 -1.13 9.41 24.29
CA SER A 32 -1.45 8.01 24.64
C SER A 32 -1.69 7.09 23.42
N GLY A 33 -1.25 7.48 22.23
CA GLY A 33 -1.38 6.67 21.01
C GLY A 33 -0.21 5.72 20.78
N VAL A 34 -0.46 4.64 20.02
CA VAL A 34 0.57 3.73 19.54
C VAL A 34 1.08 4.24 18.20
N PRO A 35 2.41 4.39 18.01
CA PRO A 35 2.94 4.79 16.71
C PRO A 35 2.55 3.78 15.61
N ALA A 36 1.95 4.28 14.55
CA ALA A 36 1.62 3.53 13.35
C ALA A 36 2.32 4.17 12.14
N HIS A 37 2.75 3.32 11.20
CA HIS A 37 3.53 3.75 10.06
C HIS A 37 2.84 3.34 8.77
N LEU A 38 2.84 4.25 7.79
CA LEU A 38 2.36 4.00 6.43
C LEU A 38 3.36 4.57 5.42
N LEU A 39 3.49 3.89 4.30
CA LEU A 39 4.06 4.48 3.10
C LEU A 39 2.91 5.12 2.32
N VAL A 40 3.08 6.37 1.95
CA VAL A 40 2.06 7.17 1.25
C VAL A 40 2.61 7.67 -0.07
N THR A 41 1.93 7.38 -1.16
CA THR A 41 2.22 7.96 -2.46
C THR A 41 1.36 9.21 -2.65
N VAL A 42 1.98 10.31 -3.08
CA VAL A 42 1.31 11.58 -3.39
C VAL A 42 1.10 11.68 -4.89
N GLU A 43 -0.13 11.78 -5.33
CA GLU A 43 -0.48 11.84 -6.76
C GLU A 43 -1.30 13.07 -7.11
N PRO A 44 -1.02 13.72 -8.25
CA PRO A 44 -1.86 14.79 -8.74
C PRO A 44 -3.14 14.20 -9.34
N ARG A 45 -4.31 14.77 -9.03
CA ARG A 45 -5.59 14.39 -9.69
C ARG A 45 -5.63 14.75 -11.15
N HIS A 46 -4.93 15.82 -11.52
CA HIS A 46 -4.85 16.30 -12.89
C HIS A 46 -3.46 16.82 -13.21
N GLY A 47 -2.95 16.46 -14.40
CA GLY A 47 -1.62 16.85 -14.84
C GLY A 47 -0.52 16.01 -14.18
N SER A 48 0.72 16.42 -14.33
CA SER A 48 1.91 15.70 -13.83
C SER A 48 2.62 16.41 -12.68
N ASN A 49 2.15 17.59 -12.26
CA ASN A 49 2.80 18.35 -11.20
C ASN A 49 2.27 17.93 -9.83
N VAL A 50 3.12 17.31 -9.03
CA VAL A 50 2.80 16.92 -7.65
C VAL A 50 3.03 18.11 -6.74
N PRO A 51 1.99 18.63 -6.04
CA PRO A 51 2.16 19.73 -5.10
C PRO A 51 2.96 19.29 -3.88
N VAL A 52 3.67 20.25 -3.29
CA VAL A 52 4.36 20.05 -2.00
C VAL A 52 3.30 19.96 -0.90
N ILE A 53 3.37 18.92 -0.10
CA ILE A 53 2.49 18.69 1.06
C ILE A 53 3.35 18.78 2.32
N ASN A 54 2.97 19.67 3.23
CA ASN A 54 3.60 19.76 4.53
C ASN A 54 2.89 18.83 5.54
N ARG A 55 3.55 18.53 6.65
CA ARG A 55 2.98 17.66 7.69
C ARG A 55 1.63 18.17 8.21
N GLU A 56 1.47 19.48 8.32
CA GLU A 56 0.27 20.16 8.80
C GLU A 56 -0.93 19.96 7.87
N ASP A 57 -0.66 19.74 6.57
CA ASP A 57 -1.67 19.52 5.54
C ASP A 57 -2.16 18.06 5.51
N VAL A 58 -1.47 17.14 6.22
CA VAL A 58 -1.83 15.71 6.26
C VAL A 58 -2.78 15.45 7.42
N MET A 59 -3.90 14.85 7.10
CA MET A 59 -4.91 14.45 8.08
C MET A 59 -5.10 12.93 8.05
N VAL A 60 -5.00 12.31 9.22
CA VAL A 60 -5.23 10.87 9.41
C VAL A 60 -6.49 10.71 10.25
N TYR A 61 -7.36 9.79 9.85
CA TYR A 61 -8.61 9.51 10.54
C TYR A 61 -8.78 8.01 10.80
N GLU A 62 -9.10 7.68 12.04
CA GLU A 62 -9.66 6.39 12.46
C GLU A 62 -11.17 6.58 12.72
N GLY A 63 -12.00 6.14 11.76
CA GLY A 63 -13.43 6.44 11.79
C GLY A 63 -13.72 7.94 11.67
N HIS A 64 -14.21 8.55 12.76
CA HIS A 64 -14.48 10.00 12.84
C HIS A 64 -13.40 10.78 13.59
N ASP A 65 -12.48 10.09 14.25
CA ASP A 65 -11.46 10.71 15.10
C ASP A 65 -10.23 11.05 14.24
N ARG A 66 -9.65 12.21 14.48
CA ARG A 66 -8.41 12.65 13.83
C ARG A 66 -7.23 12.28 14.71
N ASP A 67 -6.27 11.55 14.14
CA ASP A 67 -5.04 11.17 14.80
C ASP A 67 -3.95 12.23 14.63
N THR A 68 -2.99 12.22 15.54
CA THR A 68 -1.86 13.15 15.51
C THR A 68 -0.78 12.61 14.57
N VAL A 69 -0.48 13.34 13.50
CA VAL A 69 0.66 13.08 12.61
C VAL A 69 1.94 13.53 13.32
N THR A 70 2.86 12.62 13.54
CA THR A 70 4.16 12.89 14.18
C THR A 70 5.28 13.04 13.16
N GLU A 71 5.25 12.28 12.05
CA GLU A 71 6.23 12.39 10.98
C GLU A 71 5.54 12.39 9.61
N TRP A 72 6.08 13.23 8.71
CA TRP A 72 5.78 13.26 7.29
C TRP A 72 7.08 13.60 6.57
N VAL A 73 7.77 12.57 6.08
CA VAL A 73 9.13 12.70 5.55
C VAL A 73 9.19 12.12 4.14
N PRO A 74 9.68 12.88 3.13
CA PRO A 74 9.84 12.33 1.79
C PRO A 74 10.80 11.13 1.81
N ALA A 75 10.46 10.09 1.07
CA ALA A 75 11.28 8.89 0.93
C ALA A 75 12.45 9.14 -0.05
N GLN A 76 13.27 10.15 0.28
CA GLN A 76 14.39 10.65 -0.53
C GLN A 76 15.64 10.83 0.35
N GLY A 77 16.81 11.06 -0.26
CA GLY A 77 18.06 11.22 0.48
C GLY A 77 18.37 10.00 1.36
N ASP A 78 18.58 10.21 2.65
CA ASP A 78 18.88 9.15 3.61
C ASP A 78 17.69 8.17 3.83
N ARG A 79 16.47 8.57 3.45
CA ARG A 79 15.25 7.76 3.51
C ARG A 79 14.87 7.15 2.15
N ALA A 80 15.73 7.23 1.14
CA ALA A 80 15.47 6.77 -0.22
C ALA A 80 15.52 5.26 -0.40
N ALA A 81 16.06 4.50 0.57
CA ALA A 81 16.27 3.07 0.44
C ALA A 81 14.98 2.33 0.03
N LEU A 82 15.08 1.54 -1.04
CA LEU A 82 13.99 0.74 -1.60
C LEU A 82 14.48 -0.69 -1.80
N GLU A 83 13.66 -1.65 -1.41
CA GLU A 83 13.76 -3.06 -1.75
C GLU A 83 12.59 -3.40 -2.68
N LEU A 84 12.89 -3.70 -3.94
CA LEU A 84 11.90 -3.97 -4.98
C LEU A 84 12.04 -5.40 -5.50
N PHE A 85 10.99 -6.20 -5.36
CA PHE A 85 10.91 -7.48 -6.07
C PHE A 85 10.11 -7.35 -7.36
N ILE A 86 10.68 -7.85 -8.45
CA ILE A 86 9.95 -8.12 -9.69
C ILE A 86 9.45 -9.57 -9.61
N LEU A 87 8.14 -9.74 -9.47
CA LEU A 87 7.48 -11.04 -9.30
C LEU A 87 6.69 -11.39 -10.56
N LEU A 88 7.20 -12.32 -11.34
CA LEU A 88 6.69 -12.70 -12.66
C LEU A 88 5.93 -14.02 -12.58
N ASP A 89 4.78 -14.12 -13.23
CA ASP A 89 4.01 -15.34 -13.31
C ASP A 89 4.59 -16.28 -14.39
N ASP A 90 5.10 -17.45 -13.98
CA ASP A 90 5.61 -18.49 -14.87
C ASP A 90 4.50 -19.14 -15.73
N GLY A 91 3.23 -18.94 -15.35
CA GLY A 91 2.05 -19.29 -16.14
C GLY A 91 1.70 -18.28 -17.24
N SER A 92 2.40 -17.16 -17.32
CA SER A 92 2.18 -16.15 -18.36
C SER A 92 2.59 -16.66 -19.74
N SER A 93 2.05 -16.03 -20.78
CA SER A 93 2.44 -16.32 -22.18
C SER A 93 3.91 -15.98 -22.42
N ILE A 94 4.60 -16.81 -23.21
CA ILE A 94 5.96 -16.51 -23.69
C ILE A 94 6.04 -15.20 -24.51
N SER A 95 4.89 -14.67 -24.98
CA SER A 95 4.81 -13.35 -25.62
C SER A 95 5.25 -12.22 -24.68
N LEU A 96 5.26 -12.45 -23.35
CA LEU A 96 5.85 -11.54 -22.36
C LEU A 96 7.34 -11.23 -22.65
N GLY A 97 8.00 -12.07 -23.46
CA GLY A 97 9.38 -11.83 -23.90
C GLY A 97 9.62 -10.46 -24.53
N SER A 98 8.63 -9.91 -25.24
CA SER A 98 8.73 -8.57 -25.84
C SER A 98 8.73 -7.43 -24.80
N GLN A 99 8.13 -7.64 -23.64
CA GLN A 99 8.06 -6.66 -22.55
C GLN A 99 9.19 -6.81 -21.51
N LEU A 100 9.94 -7.92 -21.55
CA LEU A 100 11.06 -8.13 -20.61
C LEU A 100 12.16 -7.07 -20.78
N GLU A 101 12.31 -6.51 -21.99
CA GLU A 101 13.28 -5.44 -22.22
C GLU A 101 12.87 -4.15 -21.52
N ASP A 102 11.57 -3.82 -21.52
CA ASP A 102 11.05 -2.67 -20.78
C ASP A 102 11.31 -2.83 -19.26
N ILE A 103 11.12 -4.04 -18.72
CA ILE A 103 11.44 -4.33 -17.31
C ILE A 103 12.95 -4.20 -17.06
N ARG A 104 13.83 -4.67 -17.97
CA ARG A 104 15.29 -4.51 -17.83
C ARG A 104 15.70 -3.05 -17.80
N GLN A 105 15.13 -2.23 -18.67
CA GLN A 105 15.40 -0.80 -18.72
C GLN A 105 14.95 -0.12 -17.44
N PHE A 106 13.73 -0.41 -16.97
CA PHE A 106 13.22 0.08 -15.67
C PHE A 106 14.13 -0.30 -14.50
N MET A 107 14.54 -1.58 -14.40
CA MET A 107 15.44 -2.04 -13.33
C MET A 107 16.81 -1.35 -13.40
N SER A 108 17.35 -1.17 -14.60
CA SER A 108 18.66 -0.54 -14.81
C SER A 108 18.64 0.96 -14.51
N ALA A 109 17.49 1.62 -14.65
CA ALA A 109 17.32 3.05 -14.40
C ALA A 109 17.09 3.36 -12.89
N GLN A 110 16.93 2.35 -12.04
CA GLN A 110 16.70 2.58 -10.62
C GLN A 110 17.92 3.23 -9.94
N PRO A 111 17.69 4.09 -8.92
CA PRO A 111 18.77 4.67 -8.12
C PRO A 111 19.61 3.60 -7.43
N ALA A 112 20.87 3.91 -7.14
CA ALA A 112 21.78 3.00 -6.41
C ALA A 112 21.28 2.64 -4.99
N SER A 113 20.37 3.43 -4.42
CA SER A 113 19.69 3.14 -3.14
C SER A 113 18.63 2.04 -3.23
N THR A 114 18.30 1.60 -4.45
CA THR A 114 17.33 0.53 -4.70
C THR A 114 18.04 -0.81 -4.79
N LYS A 115 17.60 -1.80 -4.01
CA LYS A 115 17.96 -3.20 -4.18
C LYS A 115 16.84 -3.89 -4.94
N ILE A 116 17.20 -4.67 -5.96
CA ILE A 116 16.23 -5.37 -6.81
C ILE A 116 16.41 -6.87 -6.65
N GLY A 117 15.29 -7.56 -6.42
CA GLY A 117 15.16 -9.01 -6.48
C GLY A 117 14.29 -9.44 -7.66
N VAL A 118 14.47 -10.65 -8.14
CA VAL A 118 13.65 -11.26 -9.20
C VAL A 118 13.16 -12.60 -8.73
N ALA A 119 11.86 -12.83 -8.82
CA ALA A 119 11.22 -14.10 -8.48
C ALA A 119 10.15 -14.48 -9.52
N TYR A 120 9.90 -15.77 -9.65
CA TYR A 120 8.87 -16.32 -10.51
C TYR A 120 7.84 -17.09 -9.68
N MET A 121 6.56 -16.88 -10.01
CA MET A 121 5.44 -17.61 -9.39
C MET A 121 5.27 -18.96 -10.11
N GLU A 122 5.45 -20.03 -9.39
CA GLU A 122 5.25 -21.39 -9.90
C GLU A 122 4.64 -22.26 -8.79
N ASP A 123 3.53 -22.92 -9.09
CA ASP A 123 2.85 -23.87 -8.19
C ASP A 123 2.57 -23.31 -6.77
N GLY A 124 2.17 -22.03 -6.70
CA GLY A 124 1.86 -21.35 -5.44
C GLY A 124 3.07 -20.90 -4.61
N THR A 125 4.26 -20.95 -5.16
CA THR A 125 5.52 -20.58 -4.49
C THR A 125 6.24 -19.49 -5.28
N ALA A 126 6.95 -18.61 -4.60
CA ALA A 126 7.85 -17.66 -5.24
C ALA A 126 9.27 -18.24 -5.34
N HIS A 127 9.67 -18.61 -6.53
CA HIS A 127 11.03 -19.07 -6.83
C HIS A 127 11.94 -17.87 -7.06
N VAL A 128 12.79 -17.57 -6.08
CA VAL A 128 13.72 -16.43 -6.14
C VAL A 128 14.91 -16.80 -7.02
N GLU A 129 14.96 -16.24 -8.22
CA GLU A 129 16.09 -16.39 -9.15
C GLU A 129 17.25 -15.45 -8.77
N GLN A 130 16.93 -14.26 -8.23
CA GLN A 130 17.88 -13.29 -7.74
C GLN A 130 17.38 -12.67 -6.44
N ASN A 131 18.16 -12.83 -5.37
CA ASN A 131 17.92 -12.12 -4.12
C ASN A 131 18.17 -10.61 -4.31
N LEU A 132 17.65 -9.80 -3.38
CA LEU A 132 17.85 -8.36 -3.37
C LEU A 132 19.33 -7.98 -3.50
N THR A 133 19.66 -7.25 -4.54
CA THR A 133 21.01 -6.76 -4.84
C THR A 133 20.99 -5.33 -5.34
N SER A 134 21.98 -4.54 -5.00
CA SER A 134 22.24 -3.22 -5.58
C SER A 134 22.96 -3.29 -6.94
N ASP A 135 23.44 -4.48 -7.33
CA ASP A 135 23.95 -4.72 -8.69
C ASP A 135 22.78 -4.98 -9.65
N HIS A 136 22.25 -3.90 -10.24
CA HIS A 136 21.12 -3.97 -11.17
C HIS A 136 21.45 -4.76 -12.43
N ALA A 137 22.74 -4.78 -12.86
CA ALA A 137 23.16 -5.60 -13.98
C ALA A 137 23.10 -7.10 -13.67
N GLN A 138 23.35 -7.48 -12.41
CA GLN A 138 23.14 -8.85 -11.94
C GLN A 138 21.64 -9.17 -11.86
N ALA A 139 20.83 -8.27 -11.30
CA ALA A 139 19.40 -8.47 -11.18
C ALA A 139 18.71 -8.64 -12.56
N THR A 140 19.06 -7.84 -13.56
CA THR A 140 18.49 -7.93 -14.92
C THR A 140 18.82 -9.25 -15.63
N LYS A 141 19.95 -9.89 -15.32
CA LYS A 141 20.31 -11.21 -15.89
C LYS A 141 19.39 -12.34 -15.40
N ALA A 142 18.73 -12.16 -14.26
CA ALA A 142 17.79 -13.15 -13.72
C ALA A 142 16.43 -13.12 -14.43
N LEU A 143 16.17 -12.11 -15.27
CA LEU A 143 14.96 -12.07 -16.08
C LEU A 143 15.04 -13.08 -17.24
N ARG A 144 14.09 -14.01 -17.25
CA ARG A 144 13.93 -15.04 -18.29
C ARG A 144 12.51 -15.07 -18.83
N LEU A 145 12.31 -15.76 -19.90
CA LEU A 145 10.96 -16.05 -20.40
C LEU A 145 10.18 -16.89 -19.39
N PRO A 146 8.87 -16.64 -19.22
CA PRO A 146 8.01 -17.54 -18.48
C PRO A 146 8.02 -18.94 -19.11
N LYS A 147 7.83 -19.97 -18.29
CA LYS A 147 7.76 -21.35 -18.77
C LYS A 147 6.45 -21.67 -19.51
N GLY A 148 5.42 -20.81 -19.33
CA GLY A 148 4.09 -21.06 -19.85
C GLY A 148 3.33 -22.14 -19.06
N ILE A 149 3.78 -22.48 -17.86
CA ILE A 149 3.21 -23.54 -17.01
C ILE A 149 3.12 -22.97 -15.59
N GLY A 150 1.91 -22.72 -15.11
CA GLY A 150 1.69 -22.18 -13.76
C GLY A 150 1.67 -23.26 -12.65
N GLY A 151 1.54 -24.55 -13.00
CA GLY A 151 1.34 -25.62 -12.03
C GLY A 151 -0.13 -25.87 -11.66
N ILE A 152 -0.39 -26.94 -10.92
CA ILE A 152 -1.75 -27.36 -10.49
C ILE A 152 -2.24 -26.48 -9.35
N ASN A 153 -1.35 -26.05 -8.45
CA ASN A 153 -1.64 -25.16 -7.31
C ASN A 153 -1.33 -23.70 -7.65
N ALA A 154 -1.36 -23.33 -8.92
CA ALA A 154 -1.01 -22.00 -9.37
C ALA A 154 -1.97 -20.96 -8.79
N SER A 155 -1.54 -20.32 -7.72
CA SER A 155 -2.15 -19.14 -7.13
C SER A 155 -1.10 -18.04 -7.03
N PRO A 156 -1.32 -16.90 -7.70
CA PRO A 156 -0.42 -15.77 -7.59
C PRO A 156 -0.39 -15.22 -6.15
N TYR A 157 -1.48 -15.41 -5.40
CA TYR A 157 -1.63 -14.93 -4.02
C TYR A 157 -0.87 -15.81 -3.02
N PHE A 158 -0.80 -17.13 -3.26
CA PHE A 158 0.10 -18.01 -2.49
C PHE A 158 1.57 -17.64 -2.71
N SER A 159 1.95 -17.44 -3.96
CA SER A 159 3.32 -17.06 -4.31
C SER A 159 3.71 -15.72 -3.70
N LEU A 160 2.82 -14.73 -3.74
CA LEU A 160 3.04 -13.44 -3.08
C LEU A 160 3.17 -13.61 -1.56
N SER A 161 2.27 -14.36 -0.93
CA SER A 161 2.32 -14.63 0.52
C SER A 161 3.60 -15.36 0.91
N ASP A 162 4.08 -16.32 0.11
CA ASP A 162 5.33 -17.02 0.33
C ASP A 162 6.53 -16.08 0.23
N LEU A 163 6.57 -15.19 -0.77
CA LEU A 163 7.60 -14.18 -0.90
C LEU A 163 7.63 -13.25 0.33
N VAL A 164 6.47 -12.70 0.71
CA VAL A 164 6.33 -11.78 1.84
C VAL A 164 6.76 -12.41 3.15
N LYS A 165 6.36 -13.66 3.42
CA LYS A 165 6.71 -14.38 4.65
C LYS A 165 8.21 -14.67 4.78
N ARG A 166 8.91 -14.82 3.66
CA ARG A 166 10.37 -15.06 3.61
C ARG A 166 11.19 -13.78 3.52
N TRP A 167 10.56 -12.63 3.29
CA TRP A 167 11.25 -11.35 3.15
C TRP A 167 11.56 -10.77 4.54
N PRO A 168 12.84 -10.64 4.92
CA PRO A 168 13.22 -10.10 6.23
C PRO A 168 12.71 -8.67 6.43
N ALA A 169 12.41 -8.31 7.67
CA ALA A 169 12.09 -6.93 8.02
C ALA A 169 13.27 -6.00 7.69
N SER A 170 12.97 -4.81 7.19
CA SER A 170 13.94 -3.81 6.73
C SER A 170 13.43 -2.41 7.04
N GLU A 171 14.34 -1.46 7.23
CA GLU A 171 14.03 -0.02 7.33
C GLU A 171 13.78 0.62 5.95
N ALA A 172 14.06 -0.10 4.87
CA ALA A 172 13.79 0.36 3.52
C ALA A 172 12.29 0.27 3.18
N ARG A 173 11.84 1.06 2.22
CA ARG A 173 10.56 0.82 1.55
C ARG A 173 10.61 -0.57 0.91
N ARG A 174 9.50 -1.30 0.99
CA ARG A 174 9.41 -2.62 0.37
C ARG A 174 8.27 -2.64 -0.62
N GLU A 175 8.58 -2.98 -1.87
CA GLU A 175 7.60 -3.01 -2.94
C GLU A 175 7.73 -4.24 -3.82
N VAL A 176 6.61 -4.65 -4.37
CA VAL A 176 6.51 -5.71 -5.36
C VAL A 176 5.90 -5.14 -6.63
N LEU A 177 6.58 -5.33 -7.77
CA LEU A 177 5.96 -5.24 -9.07
C LEU A 177 5.58 -6.65 -9.51
N MET A 178 4.28 -6.94 -9.48
CA MET A 178 3.72 -8.23 -9.86
C MET A 178 3.26 -8.20 -11.31
N VAL A 179 3.65 -9.19 -12.11
CA VAL A 179 3.20 -9.35 -13.50
C VAL A 179 2.47 -10.67 -13.61
N SER A 180 1.13 -10.65 -13.75
CA SER A 180 0.27 -11.84 -13.72
C SER A 180 -1.06 -11.58 -14.41
N ASP A 181 -1.80 -12.66 -14.69
CA ASP A 181 -3.22 -12.60 -15.06
C ASP A 181 -4.15 -12.45 -13.85
N GLY A 182 -3.63 -12.61 -12.62
CA GLY A 182 -4.37 -12.51 -11.38
C GLY A 182 -5.36 -13.65 -11.12
N ILE A 183 -5.37 -14.68 -11.96
CA ILE A 183 -6.31 -15.80 -11.83
C ILE A 183 -5.81 -16.79 -10.76
N ASP A 184 -6.56 -16.93 -9.67
CA ASP A 184 -6.31 -18.01 -8.72
C ASP A 184 -6.85 -19.34 -9.27
N ARG A 185 -5.92 -20.18 -9.73
CA ARG A 185 -6.27 -21.49 -10.31
C ARG A 185 -6.49 -22.56 -9.24
N TYR A 186 -6.04 -22.31 -8.03
CA TYR A 186 -6.22 -23.21 -6.90
C TYR A 186 -7.62 -23.11 -6.29
N TYR A 187 -8.05 -21.88 -5.99
CA TYR A 187 -9.37 -21.61 -5.40
C TYR A 187 -10.48 -21.63 -6.46
N GLY A 188 -10.13 -21.22 -7.68
CA GLY A 188 -11.09 -20.93 -8.73
C GLY A 188 -11.57 -19.49 -8.62
N SER A 189 -11.78 -18.87 -9.77
CA SER A 189 -12.24 -17.48 -9.83
C SER A 189 -13.76 -17.43 -9.94
N GLY A 190 -14.37 -16.42 -9.33
CA GLY A 190 -15.79 -16.16 -9.48
C GLY A 190 -16.51 -15.74 -8.21
N ASP A 191 -15.78 -15.52 -7.13
CA ASP A 191 -16.33 -14.97 -5.89
C ASP A 191 -15.67 -13.63 -5.55
N LEU A 192 -16.45 -12.71 -4.97
CA LEU A 192 -15.92 -11.43 -4.47
C LEU A 192 -14.96 -11.59 -3.29
N GLU A 193 -15.04 -12.72 -2.60
CA GLU A 193 -14.23 -13.02 -1.43
C GLU A 193 -13.31 -14.22 -1.69
N ASP A 194 -12.16 -13.97 -2.31
CA ASP A 194 -11.08 -14.96 -2.36
C ASP A 194 -10.30 -14.91 -1.05
N PRO A 195 -10.30 -16.00 -0.24
CA PRO A 195 -9.61 -16.02 1.05
C PRO A 195 -8.09 -15.92 0.92
N TYR A 196 -7.51 -16.39 -0.17
CA TYR A 196 -6.08 -16.37 -0.41
C TYR A 196 -5.59 -15.01 -0.88
N LEU A 197 -6.39 -14.31 -1.68
CA LEU A 197 -6.17 -12.89 -1.96
C LEU A 197 -6.23 -12.07 -0.66
N THR A 198 -7.24 -12.32 0.18
CA THR A 198 -7.38 -11.64 1.48
C THR A 198 -6.16 -11.90 2.36
N GLU A 199 -5.68 -13.15 2.45
CA GLU A 199 -4.47 -13.48 3.21
C GLU A 199 -3.22 -12.80 2.63
N ALA A 200 -3.08 -12.76 1.31
CA ALA A 200 -1.95 -12.10 0.65
C ALA A 200 -1.93 -10.60 0.93
N ILE A 201 -3.08 -9.93 0.85
CA ILE A 201 -3.23 -8.52 1.23
C ILE A 201 -2.87 -8.31 2.69
N ASP A 202 -3.38 -9.15 3.60
CA ASP A 202 -3.10 -9.06 5.04
C ASP A 202 -1.60 -9.22 5.33
N ASN A 203 -0.95 -10.19 4.69
CA ASN A 203 0.49 -10.40 4.83
C ASN A 203 1.29 -9.20 4.31
N ALA A 204 0.95 -8.67 3.13
CA ALA A 204 1.63 -7.51 2.54
C ALA A 204 1.47 -6.26 3.40
N VAL A 205 0.24 -5.90 3.78
CA VAL A 205 -0.04 -4.70 4.60
C VAL A 205 0.60 -4.80 5.97
N ARG A 206 0.54 -5.97 6.62
CA ARG A 206 1.20 -6.19 7.93
C ARG A 206 2.72 -6.06 7.83
N ALA A 207 3.30 -6.48 6.73
CA ALA A 207 4.72 -6.33 6.46
C ALA A 207 5.11 -4.92 5.98
N GLY A 208 4.14 -4.01 5.70
CA GLY A 208 4.39 -2.69 5.12
C GLY A 208 4.91 -2.78 3.69
N ILE A 209 4.44 -3.77 2.92
CA ILE A 209 4.81 -3.99 1.52
C ILE A 209 3.70 -3.45 0.63
N VAL A 210 4.06 -2.57 -0.31
CA VAL A 210 3.18 -2.08 -1.37
C VAL A 210 3.28 -3.01 -2.57
N VAL A 211 2.14 -3.36 -3.17
CA VAL A 211 2.10 -4.23 -4.35
C VAL A 211 1.46 -3.49 -5.51
N SER A 212 2.24 -3.25 -6.56
CA SER A 212 1.72 -2.80 -7.84
C SER A 212 1.66 -3.98 -8.81
N ALA A 213 0.71 -3.98 -9.73
CA ALA A 213 0.51 -5.09 -10.65
C ALA A 213 0.38 -4.62 -12.10
N ILE A 214 0.99 -5.35 -13.04
CA ILE A 214 0.70 -5.21 -14.47
C ILE A 214 -0.02 -6.46 -14.93
N TYR A 215 -1.21 -6.31 -15.48
CA TYR A 215 -1.94 -7.42 -16.06
C TYR A 215 -1.23 -7.92 -17.33
N THR A 216 -1.08 -9.24 -17.44
CA THR A 216 -0.67 -9.95 -18.64
C THR A 216 -1.45 -11.26 -18.75
N PRO A 217 -1.96 -11.64 -19.92
CA PRO A 217 -2.76 -12.86 -20.03
C PRO A 217 -1.91 -14.11 -19.77
N GLY A 218 -2.50 -15.07 -19.07
CA GLY A 218 -1.94 -16.41 -18.92
C GLY A 218 -2.05 -17.25 -20.16
N VAL A 219 -1.45 -18.44 -20.14
CA VAL A 219 -1.52 -19.41 -21.24
C VAL A 219 -2.65 -20.42 -21.07
N GLY A 220 -3.01 -21.08 -22.17
CA GLY A 220 -3.98 -22.16 -22.19
C GLY A 220 -5.42 -21.69 -22.05
N HIS A 221 -6.30 -22.64 -21.69
CA HIS A 221 -7.74 -22.40 -21.62
C HIS A 221 -8.12 -21.28 -20.61
N PHE A 222 -7.44 -21.23 -19.51
CA PHE A 222 -7.68 -20.25 -18.45
C PHE A 222 -7.38 -18.80 -18.90
N GLY A 223 -6.32 -18.59 -19.68
CA GLY A 223 -5.96 -17.26 -20.19
C GLY A 223 -6.93 -16.68 -21.20
N HIS A 224 -7.92 -17.45 -21.67
CA HIS A 224 -8.90 -17.05 -22.69
C HIS A 224 -10.35 -17.04 -22.18
N SER A 225 -10.58 -17.42 -20.94
CA SER A 225 -11.92 -17.35 -20.34
C SER A 225 -12.22 -15.90 -19.93
N TYR A 226 -13.25 -15.30 -20.53
CA TYR A 226 -13.69 -13.95 -20.22
C TYR A 226 -13.94 -13.72 -18.70
N TRP A 227 -14.65 -14.67 -18.07
CA TRP A 227 -14.99 -14.58 -16.65
C TRP A 227 -13.74 -14.68 -15.75
N GLN A 228 -12.83 -15.58 -16.05
CA GLN A 228 -11.59 -15.72 -15.27
C GLN A 228 -10.69 -14.50 -15.46
N THR A 229 -10.53 -14.01 -16.69
CA THR A 229 -9.82 -12.77 -16.97
C THR A 229 -10.40 -11.59 -16.20
N TYR A 230 -11.72 -11.45 -16.22
CA TYR A 230 -12.42 -10.38 -15.49
C TYR A 230 -12.16 -10.45 -13.98
N TRP A 231 -12.31 -11.63 -13.37
CA TRP A 231 -12.03 -11.80 -11.94
C TRP A 231 -10.56 -11.63 -11.60
N GLY A 232 -9.65 -12.17 -12.41
CA GLY A 232 -8.21 -11.98 -12.21
C GLY A 232 -7.82 -10.50 -12.16
N GLN A 233 -8.38 -9.69 -13.08
CA GLN A 233 -8.14 -8.24 -13.08
C GLN A 233 -8.76 -7.53 -11.87
N ILE A 234 -9.96 -7.93 -11.43
CA ILE A 234 -10.56 -7.40 -10.18
C ILE A 234 -9.65 -7.71 -8.99
N TYR A 235 -9.13 -8.92 -8.90
CA TYR A 235 -8.26 -9.34 -7.80
C TYR A 235 -6.92 -8.58 -7.82
N LEU A 236 -6.32 -8.35 -8.99
CA LEU A 236 -5.13 -7.51 -9.11
C LEU A 236 -5.41 -6.06 -8.67
N SER A 237 -6.55 -5.51 -9.09
CA SER A 237 -6.96 -4.16 -8.68
C SER A 237 -7.17 -4.08 -7.16
N GLN A 238 -7.86 -5.05 -6.57
CA GLN A 238 -8.09 -5.11 -5.14
C GLN A 238 -6.79 -5.27 -4.35
N LEU A 239 -5.87 -6.12 -4.81
CA LEU A 239 -4.55 -6.30 -4.20
C LEU A 239 -3.76 -4.98 -4.17
N ALA A 240 -3.68 -4.32 -5.32
CA ALA A 240 -2.96 -3.06 -5.46
C ALA A 240 -3.58 -1.97 -4.59
N GLU A 241 -4.88 -1.70 -4.71
CA GLU A 241 -5.59 -0.69 -3.93
C GLU A 241 -5.45 -0.91 -2.42
N MET A 242 -5.64 -2.14 -1.95
CA MET A 242 -5.60 -2.45 -0.52
C MET A 242 -4.20 -2.37 0.08
N THR A 243 -3.14 -2.47 -0.73
CA THR A 243 -1.74 -2.33 -0.30
C THR A 243 -1.15 -0.94 -0.55
N GLY A 244 -1.87 -0.06 -1.26
CA GLY A 244 -1.42 1.29 -1.61
C GLY A 244 -0.62 1.38 -2.91
N GLY A 245 -0.65 0.33 -3.73
CA GLY A 245 -0.08 0.28 -5.08
C GLY A 245 -1.07 0.63 -6.18
N GLU A 246 -0.75 0.26 -7.42
CA GLU A 246 -1.58 0.50 -8.60
C GLU A 246 -1.65 -0.76 -9.48
N ALA A 247 -2.80 -0.99 -10.12
CA ALA A 247 -2.99 -2.07 -11.07
C ALA A 247 -3.11 -1.50 -12.50
N TYR A 248 -2.15 -1.86 -13.34
CA TYR A 248 -2.01 -1.33 -14.70
C TYR A 248 -2.60 -2.27 -15.75
N TYR A 249 -3.03 -1.69 -16.86
CA TYR A 249 -3.56 -2.40 -18.01
C TYR A 249 -4.82 -3.23 -17.71
N ILE A 250 -5.64 -2.74 -16.79
CA ILE A 250 -6.93 -3.36 -16.43
C ILE A 250 -8.00 -3.01 -17.48
N GLY A 251 -8.92 -3.95 -17.74
CA GLY A 251 -10.00 -3.80 -18.73
C GLY A 251 -9.66 -4.34 -20.12
N PHE A 252 -8.45 -4.86 -20.34
CA PHE A 252 -8.01 -5.44 -21.61
C PHE A 252 -7.89 -6.96 -21.50
N THR A 253 -8.03 -7.67 -22.63
CA THR A 253 -7.95 -9.14 -22.69
C THR A 253 -6.67 -9.66 -23.32
N GLY A 254 -5.96 -8.81 -24.09
CA GLY A 254 -4.68 -9.15 -24.70
C GLY A 254 -3.49 -8.73 -23.81
N ALA A 255 -2.28 -9.08 -24.23
CA ALA A 255 -1.07 -8.55 -23.61
C ALA A 255 -0.84 -7.08 -24.05
N PRO A 256 -0.33 -6.20 -23.19
CA PRO A 256 0.09 -4.87 -23.58
C PRO A 256 1.25 -4.96 -24.59
N VAL A 257 1.29 -4.03 -25.54
CA VAL A 257 2.37 -3.98 -26.56
C VAL A 257 3.70 -3.65 -25.88
N SER A 258 3.69 -2.78 -24.88
CA SER A 258 4.86 -2.36 -24.11
C SER A 258 4.45 -2.13 -22.66
N PHE A 259 5.35 -2.39 -21.73
CA PHE A 259 5.20 -2.05 -20.31
C PHE A 259 5.74 -0.65 -19.98
N SER A 260 6.48 -0.02 -20.90
CA SER A 260 7.15 1.27 -20.65
C SER A 260 6.22 2.32 -20.04
N PRO A 261 5.01 2.59 -20.57
CA PRO A 261 4.14 3.62 -19.99
C PRO A 261 3.76 3.35 -18.52
N TYR A 262 3.52 2.10 -18.16
CA TYR A 262 3.14 1.68 -16.80
C TYR A 262 4.34 1.69 -15.85
N LEU A 263 5.53 1.34 -16.37
CA LEU A 263 6.78 1.40 -15.60
C LEU A 263 7.23 2.85 -15.37
N ASP A 264 6.99 3.74 -16.32
CA ASP A 264 7.23 5.19 -16.17
C ASP A 264 6.30 5.78 -15.10
N GLU A 265 5.03 5.37 -15.08
CA GLU A 265 4.09 5.77 -14.04
C GLU A 265 4.49 5.21 -12.67
N LEU A 266 4.84 3.93 -12.59
CA LEU A 266 5.38 3.33 -11.35
C LEU A 266 6.62 4.10 -10.88
N GLN A 267 7.55 4.44 -11.78
CA GLN A 267 8.72 5.24 -11.44
C GLN A 267 8.33 6.60 -10.87
N HIS A 268 7.32 7.26 -11.46
CA HIS A 268 6.80 8.51 -10.93
C HIS A 268 6.24 8.32 -9.50
N ARG A 269 5.47 7.28 -9.25
CA ARG A 269 4.94 6.94 -7.92
C ARG A 269 6.06 6.72 -6.91
N LEU A 270 7.08 5.90 -7.24
CA LEU A 270 8.24 5.62 -6.38
C LEU A 270 9.01 6.87 -5.95
N THR A 271 9.01 7.93 -6.78
CA THR A 271 9.71 9.18 -6.50
C THR A 271 8.88 10.17 -5.66
N HIS A 272 7.57 9.94 -5.51
CA HIS A 272 6.65 10.81 -4.77
C HIS A 272 6.08 10.14 -3.52
N GLN A 273 6.87 9.30 -2.87
CA GLN A 273 6.50 8.63 -1.65
C GLN A 273 7.00 9.34 -0.40
N TYR A 274 6.22 9.16 0.67
CA TYR A 274 6.48 9.73 1.98
C TYR A 274 6.29 8.69 3.07
N TRP A 275 7.13 8.73 4.07
CA TRP A 275 6.94 8.05 5.33
C TRP A 275 5.99 8.86 6.21
N LEU A 276 4.87 8.27 6.57
CA LEU A 276 3.90 8.81 7.50
C LEU A 276 3.98 8.04 8.81
N THR A 277 4.18 8.76 9.92
CA THR A 277 3.98 8.22 11.27
C THR A 277 2.90 9.02 11.97
N PHE A 278 1.97 8.34 12.61
CA PHE A 278 0.89 8.93 13.38
C PHE A 278 0.63 8.15 14.66
N LEU A 279 -0.03 8.77 15.62
CA LEU A 279 -0.41 8.14 16.89
C LEU A 279 -1.83 7.58 16.77
N ALA A 280 -1.92 6.28 16.54
CA ALA A 280 -3.16 5.55 16.44
C ALA A 280 -3.76 5.24 17.83
N LYS A 281 -5.07 5.12 17.92
CA LYS A 281 -5.73 4.68 19.16
C LYS A 281 -5.40 3.22 19.44
N PRO A 282 -4.86 2.89 20.63
CA PRO A 282 -4.53 1.52 20.94
C PRO A 282 -5.81 0.67 21.06
N PRO A 283 -5.95 -0.41 20.27
CA PRO A 283 -7.10 -1.27 20.32
C PRO A 283 -7.05 -2.15 21.60
N LYS A 284 -8.21 -2.55 22.13
CA LYS A 284 -8.28 -3.48 23.27
C LYS A 284 -7.65 -4.85 22.98
N LYS A 285 -7.65 -5.28 21.74
CA LYS A 285 -6.99 -6.50 21.25
C LYS A 285 -6.24 -6.16 19.98
N ALA A 286 -5.09 -6.81 19.77
CA ALA A 286 -4.36 -6.66 18.52
C ALA A 286 -5.27 -6.93 17.31
N GLY A 287 -5.19 -6.08 16.28
CA GLY A 287 -6.09 -6.18 15.13
C GLY A 287 -5.94 -5.08 14.11
N TRP A 288 -6.78 -5.17 13.10
CA TRP A 288 -6.84 -4.22 12.00
C TRP A 288 -7.62 -2.97 12.38
N GLN A 289 -7.05 -1.81 12.08
CA GLN A 289 -7.70 -0.51 12.17
C GLN A 289 -7.79 0.12 10.79
N LYS A 290 -8.99 0.55 10.41
CA LYS A 290 -9.20 1.30 9.15
C LYS A 290 -8.65 2.70 9.32
N VAL A 291 -7.87 3.14 8.32
CA VAL A 291 -7.27 4.47 8.26
C VAL A 291 -7.69 5.15 6.98
N ARG A 292 -8.03 6.42 7.07
CA ARG A 292 -8.32 7.26 5.93
C ARG A 292 -7.43 8.49 5.95
N LEU A 293 -6.73 8.72 4.87
CA LEU A 293 -5.92 9.92 4.67
C LEU A 293 -6.76 11.00 3.97
N ALA A 294 -6.47 12.25 4.29
CA ALA A 294 -7.02 13.43 3.63
C ALA A 294 -6.01 14.57 3.65
N THR A 295 -6.19 15.53 2.77
CA THR A 295 -5.43 16.79 2.73
C THR A 295 -6.31 17.93 2.26
N GLU A 296 -5.99 19.17 2.69
CA GLU A 296 -6.62 20.38 2.18
C GLU A 296 -5.91 20.93 0.93
N VAL A 297 -4.75 20.39 0.58
CA VAL A 297 -4.04 20.76 -0.63
C VAL A 297 -4.87 20.34 -1.86
N PRO A 298 -5.22 21.27 -2.76
CA PRO A 298 -6.07 20.95 -3.90
C PRO A 298 -5.33 20.12 -4.96
N ASN A 299 -6.08 19.39 -5.77
CA ASN A 299 -5.58 18.62 -6.92
C ASN A 299 -4.59 17.52 -6.56
N VAL A 300 -4.73 16.90 -5.40
CA VAL A 300 -3.85 15.81 -4.95
C VAL A 300 -4.62 14.72 -4.24
N ASP A 301 -4.16 13.49 -4.39
CA ASP A 301 -4.58 12.32 -3.63
C ASP A 301 -3.42 11.76 -2.82
N LEU A 302 -3.73 11.26 -1.63
CA LEU A 302 -2.82 10.54 -0.74
C LEU A 302 -3.17 9.05 -0.81
N ILE A 303 -2.34 8.26 -1.45
CA ILE A 303 -2.57 6.83 -1.69
C ILE A 303 -1.75 6.01 -0.69
N SER A 304 -2.39 5.12 0.03
CA SER A 304 -1.73 4.20 0.97
C SER A 304 -2.62 2.99 1.24
N ALA A 305 -2.11 2.00 1.96
CA ALA A 305 -2.96 0.97 2.55
C ALA A 305 -4.06 1.62 3.42
N GLY A 306 -5.32 1.24 3.19
CA GLY A 306 -6.47 1.81 3.90
C GLY A 306 -6.65 1.28 5.34
N ARG A 307 -5.65 0.56 5.88
CA ARG A 307 -5.67 -0.02 7.22
C ARG A 307 -4.26 -0.29 7.74
N VAL A 308 -4.13 -0.33 9.06
CA VAL A 308 -2.89 -0.72 9.75
C VAL A 308 -3.20 -1.85 10.75
N TYR A 309 -2.21 -2.67 11.04
CA TYR A 309 -2.31 -3.68 12.08
C TYR A 309 -1.64 -3.16 13.37
N LEU A 310 -2.42 -3.03 14.44
CA LEU A 310 -1.93 -2.50 15.70
C LEU A 310 -1.84 -3.59 16.76
N PRO A 311 -0.81 -3.56 17.64
CA PRO A 311 -0.74 -4.42 18.81
C PRO A 311 -1.85 -4.05 19.81
N ALA A 312 -2.16 -4.95 20.74
CA ALA A 312 -3.06 -4.64 21.86
C ALA A 312 -2.46 -3.52 22.73
N ALA A 313 -3.34 -2.73 23.36
CA ALA A 313 -2.93 -1.84 24.44
C ALA A 313 -2.21 -2.63 25.53
N GLN A 314 -1.04 -2.14 25.97
CA GLN A 314 -0.31 -2.72 27.11
C GLN A 314 -0.91 -2.29 28.44
#